data_0a09461d3af794e5d858a40e93141920
#
_entry.id   0a09461d3af794e5d858a40e93141920
#
_cell.length_a   1.000
_cell.length_b   1.000
_cell.length_c   1.000
_cell.angle_alpha   90.00
_cell.angle_beta   90.00
_cell.angle_gamma   90.00
#
_symmetry.space_group_name_H-M   'P 1'
#
loop_
_entity.id
_entity.type
_entity.pdbx_description
1 polymer ?
#
loop_
_entity_poly.entity_id
_entity_poly.type
_entity_poly.pdbx_seq_one_letter_code
_entity_poly.pdbx_strand_id
1 'polypeptide(L)'
;MADLSPGTFHELHSHSDDPRWYQPSEEEKNLPDTLDPWSEQVRHAKYMSYLFCALVIVGALMHGLRLARQVYPRVGLFVNKIPGVTFLAAVCRGVGYYKFRWGKWQSPPGQYLVISAAFTIGVVVWAFALTPHYFPHNEDGSPPLAIRTGMMAIGMIPFIFAMALKFNPISLLTGIPHSHMLFYHQVAAIVLLFLSIVHTVPFVWQALREEGYERLKYIWSDSYSIYWSGTVAIFFLLWIVVSSLGIFRWLSYEFFVVQHVISFTIMMACLFVHVQDLLNAHVWLWATVGIWIFSILSRSLMVLFSTEFFTSGRSEVEVSASIGHSHAVVQEEPAKFIRMSFVTPLRWRPGQHVFVRFPGMAATQAHPFTCLSLPSYSPHLPNNLVLLARVHKGITRHIHNYIMKHGVDETKYKDEEMSRVASESSSNDVKKPISDRTLYGTEKDVSDIRSMSLITALDGPYGYTYSLDIYQHSVLFAACLLYTSD
;
A
#
# COMPACT_ATOMS: atom_id res chain seq x y z
N MET A 1 11.66 -17.44 -34.48
CA MET A 1 11.00 -18.24 -33.44
C MET A 1 11.58 -19.64 -33.57
N ALA A 2 12.62 -19.91 -32.82
CA ALA A 2 13.18 -21.26 -32.76
C ALA A 2 12.37 -22.03 -31.72
N ASP A 3 11.87 -23.16 -32.16
CA ASP A 3 11.09 -24.12 -31.38
C ASP A 3 12.02 -24.70 -30.30
N LEU A 4 12.02 -24.12 -29.11
CA LEU A 4 12.70 -24.64 -27.93
C LEU A 4 11.85 -25.78 -27.36
N SER A 5 11.80 -26.90 -28.07
CA SER A 5 11.25 -28.13 -27.51
C SER A 5 12.13 -28.60 -26.34
N PRO A 6 11.58 -29.33 -25.36
CA PRO A 6 12.35 -29.89 -24.24
C PRO A 6 13.58 -30.72 -24.66
N GLY A 7 13.61 -31.22 -25.87
CA GLY A 7 14.74 -31.97 -26.44
C GLY A 7 16.00 -31.15 -26.74
N THR A 8 15.89 -29.81 -26.91
CA THR A 8 17.07 -28.99 -27.20
C THR A 8 17.97 -28.76 -25.98
N PHE A 9 17.46 -28.92 -24.76
CA PHE A 9 18.28 -28.89 -23.55
C PHE A 9 19.13 -30.18 -23.39
N HIS A 10 18.64 -31.30 -23.86
CA HIS A 10 19.39 -32.57 -23.86
C HIS A 10 20.58 -32.53 -24.83
N GLU A 11 20.44 -31.90 -26.01
CA GLU A 11 21.53 -31.85 -26.99
C GLU A 11 22.70 -30.97 -26.60
N LEU A 12 22.49 -29.98 -25.73
CA LEU A 12 23.56 -29.10 -25.23
C LEU A 12 24.47 -29.78 -24.19
N HIS A 13 24.11 -30.94 -23.68
CA HIS A 13 24.83 -31.64 -22.61
C HIS A 13 25.41 -33.01 -23.00
N SER A 14 25.36 -33.41 -24.27
CA SER A 14 25.98 -34.68 -24.70
C SER A 14 27.50 -34.54 -24.86
N HIS A 15 28.21 -34.30 -23.76
CA HIS A 15 29.63 -34.57 -23.64
C HIS A 15 29.82 -35.97 -23.01
N SER A 16 29.38 -36.99 -23.70
CA SER A 16 29.30 -38.37 -23.20
C SER A 16 30.64 -39.05 -22.89
N ASP A 17 31.77 -38.45 -23.25
CA ASP A 17 33.08 -39.09 -23.14
C ASP A 17 33.98 -38.55 -21.99
N ASP A 18 33.50 -37.62 -21.19
CA ASP A 18 34.25 -37.13 -20.05
C ASP A 18 33.93 -37.94 -18.78
N PRO A 19 34.90 -38.68 -18.21
CA PRO A 19 34.68 -39.53 -17.04
C PRO A 19 34.29 -38.75 -15.75
N ARG A 20 34.30 -37.43 -15.80
CA ARG A 20 33.80 -36.54 -14.70
C ARG A 20 32.29 -36.42 -14.74
N TRP A 21 31.61 -36.80 -15.81
CA TRP A 21 30.17 -36.81 -15.92
C TRP A 21 29.62 -38.13 -15.41
N TYR A 22 28.54 -38.03 -14.67
CA TYR A 22 27.82 -39.19 -14.20
C TYR A 22 27.30 -39.97 -15.40
N GLN A 23 27.56 -41.30 -15.42
CA GLN A 23 26.95 -42.24 -16.35
C GLN A 23 25.79 -42.93 -15.65
N PRO A 24 24.54 -42.68 -16.03
CA PRO A 24 23.40 -43.33 -15.41
C PRO A 24 23.51 -44.85 -15.58
N SER A 25 23.11 -45.60 -14.57
CA SER A 25 23.02 -47.06 -14.63
C SER A 25 21.98 -47.50 -15.66
N GLU A 26 22.09 -48.72 -16.20
CA GLU A 26 21.10 -49.25 -17.13
C GLU A 26 19.68 -49.32 -16.53
N GLU A 27 19.56 -49.43 -15.22
CA GLU A 27 18.29 -49.40 -14.49
C GLU A 27 17.69 -47.97 -14.49
N GLU A 28 18.52 -46.95 -14.37
CA GLU A 28 18.11 -45.54 -14.41
C GLU A 28 17.77 -45.06 -15.81
N LYS A 29 18.44 -45.59 -16.85
CA LYS A 29 18.08 -45.34 -18.27
C LYS A 29 16.73 -45.95 -18.68
N ASN A 30 16.25 -46.93 -17.93
CA ASN A 30 14.96 -47.58 -18.16
C ASN A 30 13.83 -47.05 -17.28
N LEU A 31 14.09 -46.05 -16.47
CA LEU A 31 13.01 -45.29 -15.80
C LEU A 31 12.15 -44.63 -16.90
N PRO A 32 10.82 -44.73 -16.82
CA PRO A 32 9.98 -44.21 -17.90
C PRO A 32 10.22 -42.71 -18.02
N ASP A 33 10.49 -42.23 -19.23
CA ASP A 33 10.57 -40.82 -19.66
C ASP A 33 9.27 -40.01 -19.39
N THR A 34 8.36 -40.57 -18.64
CA THR A 34 7.00 -40.07 -18.43
C THR A 34 6.88 -38.96 -17.42
N LEU A 35 7.93 -38.65 -16.71
CA LEU A 35 7.91 -37.50 -15.80
C LEU A 35 8.58 -36.32 -16.50
N ASP A 36 7.78 -35.56 -17.27
CA ASP A 36 8.15 -34.18 -17.58
C ASP A 36 8.34 -33.43 -16.26
N PRO A 37 9.59 -33.27 -15.78
CA PRO A 37 9.84 -32.72 -14.42
C PRO A 37 9.36 -31.30 -14.26
N TRP A 38 8.97 -30.65 -15.37
CA TRP A 38 8.60 -29.25 -15.45
C TRP A 38 7.08 -29.03 -15.45
N SER A 39 6.29 -29.96 -16.02
CA SER A 39 4.88 -29.74 -16.33
C SER A 39 4.02 -29.42 -15.10
N GLU A 40 4.19 -30.18 -14.03
CA GLU A 40 3.45 -29.97 -12.78
C GLU A 40 3.98 -28.75 -12.01
N GLN A 41 5.31 -28.52 -12.02
CA GLN A 41 5.92 -27.44 -11.26
C GLN A 41 5.54 -26.07 -11.82
N VAL A 42 5.38 -25.95 -13.13
CA VAL A 42 4.94 -24.70 -13.82
C VAL A 42 3.56 -24.25 -13.37
N ARG A 43 2.66 -25.19 -13.04
CA ARG A 43 1.30 -24.89 -12.61
C ARG A 43 1.23 -24.14 -11.28
N HIS A 44 2.29 -24.23 -10.46
CA HIS A 44 2.30 -23.59 -9.13
C HIS A 44 2.20 -22.06 -9.17
N ALA A 45 2.62 -21.40 -10.25
CA ALA A 45 2.39 -19.97 -10.44
C ALA A 45 0.89 -19.65 -10.58
N LYS A 46 0.14 -20.45 -11.34
CA LYS A 46 -1.32 -20.33 -11.46
C LYS A 46 -2.01 -20.61 -10.14
N TYR A 47 -1.61 -21.68 -9.44
CA TYR A 47 -2.20 -22.04 -8.16
C TYR A 47 -1.97 -20.97 -7.10
N MET A 48 -0.78 -20.35 -7.08
CA MET A 48 -0.50 -19.20 -6.20
C MET A 48 -1.39 -18.00 -6.55
N SER A 49 -1.58 -17.72 -7.84
CA SER A 49 -2.50 -16.67 -8.27
C SER A 49 -3.95 -16.97 -7.88
N TYR A 50 -4.39 -18.23 -8.00
CA TYR A 50 -5.73 -18.63 -7.55
C TYR A 50 -5.91 -18.51 -6.04
N LEU A 51 -4.87 -18.80 -5.24
CA LEU A 51 -4.90 -18.56 -3.79
C LEU A 51 -5.13 -17.07 -3.47
N PHE A 52 -4.40 -16.16 -4.11
CA PHE A 52 -4.60 -14.73 -3.91
C PHE A 52 -5.99 -14.28 -4.39
N CYS A 53 -6.44 -14.74 -5.55
CA CYS A 53 -7.79 -14.44 -6.03
C CYS A 53 -8.86 -14.94 -5.04
N ALA A 54 -8.71 -16.14 -4.51
CA ALA A 54 -9.64 -16.68 -3.50
C ALA A 54 -9.66 -15.81 -2.23
N LEU A 55 -8.50 -15.37 -1.73
CA LEU A 55 -8.42 -14.46 -0.59
C LEU A 55 -9.11 -13.12 -0.87
N VAL A 56 -8.93 -12.56 -2.07
CA VAL A 56 -9.62 -11.33 -2.49
C VAL A 56 -11.13 -11.54 -2.59
N ILE A 57 -11.58 -12.66 -3.16
CA ILE A 57 -13.00 -13.00 -3.28
C ILE A 57 -13.64 -13.14 -1.89
N VAL A 58 -13.00 -13.86 -0.98
CA VAL A 58 -13.47 -13.98 0.42
C VAL A 58 -13.56 -12.62 1.09
N GLY A 59 -12.51 -11.78 0.93
CA GLY A 59 -12.52 -10.41 1.43
C GLY A 59 -13.66 -9.56 0.84
N ALA A 60 -13.90 -9.67 -0.47
CA ALA A 60 -14.97 -8.96 -1.16
C ALA A 60 -16.38 -9.42 -0.71
N LEU A 61 -16.57 -10.72 -0.51
CA LEU A 61 -17.83 -11.27 0.03
C LEU A 61 -18.09 -10.77 1.46
N MET A 62 -17.07 -10.77 2.30
CA MET A 62 -17.15 -10.23 3.67
C MET A 62 -17.47 -8.73 3.67
N HIS A 63 -16.88 -7.98 2.74
CA HIS A 63 -17.17 -6.56 2.56
C HIS A 63 -18.60 -6.34 2.07
N GLY A 64 -19.05 -7.08 1.06
CA GLY A 64 -20.41 -7.05 0.55
C GLY A 64 -21.46 -7.37 1.62
N LEU A 65 -21.20 -8.38 2.47
CA LEU A 65 -22.06 -8.70 3.62
C LEU A 65 -22.13 -7.55 4.63
N ARG A 66 -21.01 -6.86 4.88
CA ARG A 66 -21.00 -5.68 5.75
C ARG A 66 -21.84 -4.54 5.16
N LEU A 67 -21.67 -4.26 3.87
CA LEU A 67 -22.47 -3.26 3.16
C LEU A 67 -23.95 -3.63 3.15
N ALA A 68 -24.28 -4.89 2.87
CA ALA A 68 -25.66 -5.37 2.89
C ALA A 68 -26.32 -5.19 4.27
N ARG A 69 -25.58 -5.43 5.36
CA ARG A 69 -26.09 -5.16 6.73
C ARG A 69 -26.34 -3.69 6.99
N GLN A 70 -25.56 -2.79 6.39
CA GLN A 70 -25.77 -1.35 6.52
C GLN A 70 -27.01 -0.87 5.75
N VAL A 71 -27.19 -1.37 4.53
CA VAL A 71 -28.33 -1.01 3.67
C VAL A 71 -29.63 -1.68 4.12
N TYR A 72 -29.54 -2.94 4.55
CA TYR A 72 -30.67 -3.77 4.97
C TYR A 72 -30.50 -4.24 6.42
N PRO A 73 -30.93 -3.47 7.43
CA PRO A 73 -30.76 -3.82 8.84
C PRO A 73 -31.37 -5.19 9.22
N ARG A 74 -32.44 -5.61 8.50
CA ARG A 74 -33.08 -6.92 8.69
C ARG A 74 -32.12 -8.10 8.44
N VAL A 75 -31.15 -7.95 7.52
CA VAL A 75 -30.11 -8.96 7.26
C VAL A 75 -29.22 -9.13 8.50
N GLY A 76 -28.84 -8.03 9.12
CA GLY A 76 -28.07 -8.05 10.37
C GLY A 76 -28.82 -8.74 11.51
N LEU A 77 -30.11 -8.45 11.66
CA LEU A 77 -30.96 -9.08 12.67
C LEU A 77 -31.13 -10.59 12.42
N PHE A 78 -31.26 -11.01 11.17
CA PHE A 78 -31.37 -12.43 10.80
C PHE A 78 -30.08 -13.20 11.13
N VAL A 79 -28.94 -12.67 10.70
CA VAL A 79 -27.62 -13.32 10.95
C VAL A 79 -27.32 -13.42 12.45
N ASN A 80 -27.69 -12.42 13.24
CA ASN A 80 -27.50 -12.45 14.69
C ASN A 80 -28.42 -13.45 15.41
N LYS A 81 -29.48 -13.93 14.78
CA LYS A 81 -30.38 -14.98 15.32
C LYS A 81 -29.83 -16.39 15.14
N ILE A 82 -28.82 -16.59 14.27
CA ILE A 82 -28.25 -17.91 14.02
C ILE A 82 -27.45 -18.33 15.28
N PRO A 83 -27.78 -19.47 15.91
CA PRO A 83 -27.08 -19.93 17.11
C PRO A 83 -25.57 -20.05 16.88
N GLY A 84 -24.76 -19.57 17.81
CA GLY A 84 -23.30 -19.63 17.75
C GLY A 84 -22.62 -18.53 16.88
N VAL A 85 -23.32 -17.90 15.95
CA VAL A 85 -22.70 -16.86 15.09
C VAL A 85 -22.24 -15.65 15.90
N THR A 86 -23.05 -15.20 16.86
CA THR A 86 -22.69 -14.09 17.74
C THR A 86 -21.49 -14.44 18.65
N PHE A 87 -21.46 -15.65 19.18
CA PHE A 87 -20.32 -16.15 19.97
C PHE A 87 -19.06 -16.22 19.14
N LEU A 88 -19.11 -16.87 17.97
CA LEU A 88 -17.97 -16.97 17.06
C LEU A 88 -17.48 -15.57 16.61
N ALA A 89 -18.40 -14.68 16.28
CA ALA A 89 -18.06 -13.30 15.92
C ALA A 89 -17.43 -12.53 17.10
N ALA A 90 -17.84 -12.80 18.34
CA ALA A 90 -17.24 -12.21 19.53
C ALA A 90 -15.81 -12.73 19.75
N VAL A 91 -15.60 -14.04 19.63
CA VAL A 91 -14.27 -14.66 19.73
C VAL A 91 -13.34 -14.13 18.63
N CYS A 92 -13.80 -14.12 17.37
CA CYS A 92 -13.03 -13.59 16.25
C CYS A 92 -12.66 -12.11 16.47
N ARG A 93 -13.57 -11.30 17.02
CA ARG A 93 -13.26 -9.90 17.37
C ARG A 93 -12.27 -9.82 18.52
N GLY A 94 -12.46 -10.64 19.58
CA GLY A 94 -11.55 -10.66 20.72
C GLY A 94 -10.11 -10.97 20.29
N VAL A 95 -9.91 -12.03 19.50
CA VAL A 95 -8.60 -12.38 18.93
C VAL A 95 -8.13 -11.33 17.93
N GLY A 96 -9.04 -10.88 17.06
CA GLY A 96 -8.71 -9.98 15.96
C GLY A 96 -8.23 -8.61 16.40
N TYR A 97 -8.77 -8.05 17.47
CA TYR A 97 -8.38 -6.75 18.01
C TYR A 97 -7.33 -6.83 19.10
N TYR A 98 -7.01 -8.03 19.60
CA TYR A 98 -5.97 -8.21 20.60
C TYR A 98 -4.63 -7.68 20.11
N LYS A 99 -3.93 -6.92 20.95
CA LYS A 99 -2.59 -6.39 20.68
C LYS A 99 -1.67 -6.79 21.84
N PHE A 100 -0.59 -7.44 21.50
CA PHE A 100 0.46 -7.73 22.46
C PHE A 100 1.29 -6.47 22.72
N ARG A 101 1.56 -6.17 23.99
CA ARG A 101 2.35 -4.99 24.39
C ARG A 101 3.57 -5.45 25.16
N TRP A 102 4.74 -4.99 24.74
CA TRP A 102 5.99 -5.21 25.46
C TRP A 102 6.72 -3.87 25.61
N GLY A 103 6.66 -3.30 26.81
CA GLY A 103 7.17 -1.96 27.08
C GLY A 103 6.49 -0.90 26.19
N LYS A 104 7.29 -0.15 25.43
CA LYS A 104 6.81 0.84 24.45
C LYS A 104 6.38 0.22 23.12
N TRP A 105 6.76 -1.02 22.87
CA TRP A 105 6.41 -1.70 21.61
C TRP A 105 5.02 -2.33 21.69
N GLN A 106 4.25 -2.19 20.61
CA GLN A 106 2.93 -2.76 20.45
C GLN A 106 2.83 -3.53 19.13
N SER A 107 2.31 -4.77 19.20
CA SER A 107 2.10 -5.58 18.00
C SER A 107 0.99 -5.01 17.11
N PRO A 108 0.98 -5.35 15.81
CA PRO A 108 -0.22 -5.21 15.00
C PRO A 108 -1.40 -5.96 15.63
N PRO A 109 -2.66 -5.60 15.29
CA PRO A 109 -3.83 -6.33 15.72
C PRO A 109 -3.77 -7.82 15.36
N GLY A 110 -4.29 -8.69 16.23
CA GLY A 110 -4.19 -10.14 16.10
C GLY A 110 -4.73 -10.69 14.79
N GLN A 111 -5.77 -10.09 14.21
CA GLN A 111 -6.30 -10.50 12.89
C GLN A 111 -5.23 -10.47 11.79
N TYR A 112 -4.35 -9.47 11.78
CA TYR A 112 -3.27 -9.39 10.78
C TYR A 112 -2.23 -10.47 11.02
N LEU A 113 -1.89 -10.71 12.29
CA LEU A 113 -0.92 -11.73 12.67
C LEU A 113 -1.43 -13.14 12.32
N VAL A 114 -2.69 -13.45 12.65
CA VAL A 114 -3.30 -14.76 12.38
C VAL A 114 -3.39 -15.03 10.88
N ILE A 115 -3.91 -14.07 10.09
CA ILE A 115 -4.03 -14.22 8.63
C ILE A 115 -2.65 -14.37 7.99
N SER A 116 -1.70 -13.54 8.40
CA SER A 116 -0.33 -13.59 7.85
C SER A 116 0.40 -14.87 8.24
N ALA A 117 0.24 -15.34 9.48
CA ALA A 117 0.82 -16.60 9.93
C ALA A 117 0.21 -17.79 9.17
N ALA A 118 -1.12 -17.83 9.01
CA ALA A 118 -1.80 -18.87 8.25
C ALA A 118 -1.34 -18.89 6.78
N PHE A 119 -1.23 -17.72 6.15
CA PHE A 119 -0.71 -17.58 4.79
C PHE A 119 0.74 -18.09 4.70
N THR A 120 1.62 -17.61 5.57
CA THR A 120 3.05 -17.99 5.55
C THR A 120 3.23 -19.48 5.80
N ILE A 121 2.61 -20.03 6.84
CA ILE A 121 2.67 -21.48 7.15
C ILE A 121 2.11 -22.29 5.98
N GLY A 122 0.96 -21.89 5.43
CA GLY A 122 0.35 -22.59 4.29
C GLY A 122 1.25 -22.62 3.07
N VAL A 123 1.89 -21.50 2.71
CA VAL A 123 2.82 -21.41 1.58
C VAL A 123 4.09 -22.24 1.82
N VAL A 124 4.66 -22.18 3.04
CA VAL A 124 5.85 -22.98 3.41
C VAL A 124 5.53 -24.48 3.36
N VAL A 125 4.42 -24.90 3.99
CA VAL A 125 3.99 -26.30 3.94
C VAL A 125 3.78 -26.75 2.48
N TRP A 126 3.10 -25.94 1.68
CA TRP A 126 2.88 -26.27 0.27
C TRP A 126 4.18 -26.40 -0.51
N ALA A 127 5.17 -25.51 -0.27
CA ALA A 127 6.46 -25.58 -0.94
C ALA A 127 7.19 -26.91 -0.69
N PHE A 128 7.11 -27.46 0.53
CA PHE A 128 7.87 -28.62 0.96
C PHE A 128 7.07 -29.94 1.05
N ALA A 129 5.73 -29.88 1.04
CA ALA A 129 4.91 -31.09 1.18
C ALA A 129 4.92 -31.99 -0.07
N LEU A 130 5.25 -31.43 -1.22
CA LEU A 130 5.24 -32.17 -2.48
C LEU A 130 6.63 -32.73 -2.78
N THR A 131 6.71 -34.02 -3.11
CA THR A 131 7.91 -34.72 -3.54
C THR A 131 7.85 -35.00 -5.05
N PRO A 132 8.99 -35.20 -5.73
CA PRO A 132 10.36 -35.10 -5.23
C PRO A 132 10.84 -33.65 -5.02
N HIS A 133 11.87 -33.47 -4.17
CA HIS A 133 12.51 -32.18 -3.97
C HIS A 133 13.72 -32.00 -4.89
N TYR A 134 14.46 -33.08 -5.11
CA TYR A 134 15.66 -33.16 -5.94
C TYR A 134 15.56 -34.38 -6.84
N PHE A 135 16.23 -34.31 -7.98
CA PHE A 135 16.56 -35.49 -8.75
C PHE A 135 17.91 -36.06 -8.31
N PRO A 136 18.17 -37.36 -8.56
CA PRO A 136 19.45 -37.96 -8.22
C PRO A 136 20.63 -37.26 -8.91
N HIS A 137 20.44 -36.85 -10.17
CA HIS A 137 21.47 -36.25 -11.00
C HIS A 137 20.96 -35.02 -11.76
N ASN A 138 21.91 -34.13 -12.17
CA ASN A 138 21.61 -32.95 -12.97
C ASN A 138 21.04 -33.25 -14.34
N GLU A 139 21.43 -34.41 -14.92
CA GLU A 139 20.95 -34.83 -16.21
C GLU A 139 19.44 -35.11 -16.22
N ASP A 140 18.88 -35.46 -15.08
CA ASP A 140 17.45 -35.70 -14.92
C ASP A 140 16.63 -34.38 -14.89
N GLY A 141 17.30 -33.23 -14.93
CA GLY A 141 16.69 -31.90 -14.98
C GLY A 141 16.89 -31.05 -13.73
N SER A 142 16.30 -29.85 -13.74
CA SER A 142 16.40 -28.92 -12.63
C SER A 142 15.64 -29.40 -11.39
N PRO A 143 16.13 -29.09 -10.19
CA PRO A 143 15.49 -29.54 -8.96
C PRO A 143 14.01 -29.14 -8.90
N PRO A 144 13.07 -30.10 -8.72
CA PRO A 144 11.64 -29.80 -8.67
C PRO A 144 11.25 -28.78 -7.60
N LEU A 145 11.91 -28.81 -6.44
CA LEU A 145 11.73 -27.83 -5.38
C LEU A 145 12.08 -26.42 -5.86
N ALA A 146 13.19 -26.26 -6.59
CA ALA A 146 13.63 -24.97 -7.10
C ALA A 146 12.62 -24.39 -8.10
N ILE A 147 12.21 -25.20 -9.08
CA ILE A 147 11.23 -24.76 -10.09
C ILE A 147 9.91 -24.40 -9.43
N ARG A 148 9.39 -25.26 -8.54
CA ARG A 148 8.15 -25.03 -7.82
C ARG A 148 8.17 -23.70 -7.06
N THR A 149 9.20 -23.47 -6.25
CA THR A 149 9.30 -22.27 -5.42
C THR A 149 9.55 -21.01 -6.26
N GLY A 150 10.28 -21.10 -7.36
CA GLY A 150 10.42 -20.02 -8.34
C GLY A 150 9.08 -19.65 -9.00
N MET A 151 8.30 -20.66 -9.41
CA MET A 151 6.99 -20.45 -10.00
C MET A 151 5.98 -19.91 -8.98
N MET A 152 6.02 -20.37 -7.71
CA MET A 152 5.23 -19.78 -6.64
C MET A 152 5.62 -18.31 -6.41
N ALA A 153 6.91 -18.00 -6.38
CA ALA A 153 7.44 -16.66 -6.19
C ALA A 153 6.96 -15.69 -7.27
N ILE A 154 7.10 -16.07 -8.56
CA ILE A 154 6.69 -15.19 -9.65
C ILE A 154 5.18 -14.96 -9.68
N GLY A 155 4.38 -16.00 -9.35
CA GLY A 155 2.92 -15.89 -9.23
C GLY A 155 2.44 -14.92 -8.16
N MET A 156 3.27 -14.58 -7.15
CA MET A 156 2.96 -13.62 -6.09
C MET A 156 3.18 -12.16 -6.51
N ILE A 157 4.11 -11.89 -7.43
CA ILE A 157 4.59 -10.52 -7.74
C ILE A 157 3.44 -9.56 -8.09
N PRO A 158 2.49 -9.89 -9.00
CA PRO A 158 1.40 -8.97 -9.35
C PRO A 158 0.56 -8.54 -8.14
N PHE A 159 0.29 -9.46 -7.22
CA PHE A 159 -0.53 -9.22 -6.03
C PHE A 159 0.23 -8.40 -4.99
N ILE A 160 1.51 -8.71 -4.76
CA ILE A 160 2.38 -7.93 -3.88
C ILE A 160 2.44 -6.49 -4.37
N PHE A 161 2.63 -6.30 -5.68
CA PHE A 161 2.64 -4.97 -6.29
C PHE A 161 1.30 -4.27 -6.15
N ALA A 162 0.18 -4.95 -6.45
CA ALA A 162 -1.16 -4.39 -6.33
C ALA A 162 -1.47 -3.90 -4.90
N MET A 163 -1.04 -4.65 -3.87
CA MET A 163 -1.23 -4.26 -2.46
C MET A 163 -0.48 -2.98 -2.06
N ALA A 164 0.61 -2.64 -2.75
CA ALA A 164 1.40 -1.44 -2.47
C ALA A 164 0.80 -0.16 -3.09
N LEU A 165 -0.07 -0.28 -4.08
CA LEU A 165 -0.61 0.85 -4.84
C LEU A 165 -1.58 1.68 -4.01
N LYS A 166 -1.51 3.02 -4.13
CA LYS A 166 -2.47 3.93 -3.46
C LYS A 166 -3.88 3.76 -4.02
N PHE A 167 -4.02 3.77 -5.35
CA PHE A 167 -5.26 3.32 -5.99
C PHE A 167 -5.21 1.81 -6.12
N ASN A 168 -5.85 1.13 -5.19
CA ASN A 168 -5.74 -0.31 -5.03
C ASN A 168 -7.09 -0.99 -5.28
N PRO A 169 -7.23 -1.73 -6.41
CA PRO A 169 -8.46 -2.47 -6.71
C PRO A 169 -8.83 -3.49 -5.62
N ILE A 170 -7.84 -4.10 -4.97
CA ILE A 170 -8.05 -5.06 -3.88
C ILE A 170 -8.70 -4.35 -2.69
N SER A 171 -8.20 -3.16 -2.30
CA SER A 171 -8.83 -2.34 -1.25
C SER A 171 -10.26 -1.96 -1.59
N LEU A 172 -10.53 -1.63 -2.84
CA LEU A 172 -11.87 -1.26 -3.30
C LEU A 172 -12.86 -2.44 -3.17
N LEU A 173 -12.43 -3.63 -3.56
CA LEU A 173 -13.25 -4.84 -3.49
C LEU A 173 -13.43 -5.34 -2.05
N THR A 174 -12.37 -5.39 -1.28
CA THR A 174 -12.36 -6.00 0.05
C THR A 174 -12.75 -5.05 1.18
N GLY A 175 -12.76 -3.74 0.92
CA GLY A 175 -12.97 -2.73 1.95
C GLY A 175 -11.83 -2.62 2.96
N ILE A 176 -10.68 -3.23 2.71
CA ILE A 176 -9.50 -3.15 3.57
C ILE A 176 -8.74 -1.86 3.23
N PRO A 177 -8.51 -0.95 4.19
CA PRO A 177 -7.79 0.28 3.94
C PRO A 177 -6.36 0.03 3.44
N HIS A 178 -5.85 0.96 2.62
CA HIS A 178 -4.49 0.87 2.07
C HIS A 178 -3.40 0.69 3.14
N SER A 179 -3.53 1.37 4.28
CA SER A 179 -2.59 1.23 5.41
C SER A 179 -2.46 -0.21 5.92
N HIS A 180 -3.56 -0.97 5.90
CA HIS A 180 -3.58 -2.37 6.29
C HIS A 180 -3.08 -3.28 5.17
N MET A 181 -3.34 -2.92 3.90
CA MET A 181 -2.77 -3.62 2.74
C MET A 181 -1.24 -3.56 2.73
N LEU A 182 -0.64 -2.46 3.17
CA LEU A 182 0.81 -2.35 3.30
C LEU A 182 1.42 -3.36 4.27
N PHE A 183 0.69 -3.75 5.33
CA PHE A 183 1.15 -4.81 6.22
C PHE A 183 1.20 -6.18 5.51
N TYR A 184 0.14 -6.53 4.77
CA TYR A 184 0.12 -7.76 3.97
C TYR A 184 1.14 -7.76 2.85
N HIS A 185 1.37 -6.59 2.21
CA HIS A 185 2.46 -6.41 1.25
C HIS A 185 3.82 -6.76 1.85
N GLN A 186 4.12 -6.27 3.06
CA GLN A 186 5.39 -6.55 3.75
C GLN A 186 5.56 -8.04 4.06
N VAL A 187 4.52 -8.69 4.59
CA VAL A 187 4.56 -10.13 4.87
C VAL A 187 4.74 -10.94 3.59
N ALA A 188 3.98 -10.64 2.54
CA ALA A 188 4.08 -11.33 1.26
C ALA A 188 5.45 -11.13 0.60
N ALA A 189 6.08 -9.94 0.75
CA ALA A 189 7.44 -9.69 0.27
C ALA A 189 8.50 -10.51 1.01
N ILE A 190 8.34 -10.72 2.32
CA ILE A 190 9.22 -11.61 3.10
C ILE A 190 9.05 -13.06 2.63
N VAL A 191 7.82 -13.51 2.40
CA VAL A 191 7.56 -14.86 1.86
C VAL A 191 8.12 -15.01 0.45
N LEU A 192 8.00 -13.97 -0.39
CA LEU A 192 8.63 -13.93 -1.71
C LEU A 192 10.15 -14.12 -1.62
N LEU A 193 10.81 -13.37 -0.74
CA LEU A 193 12.25 -13.49 -0.51
C LEU A 193 12.61 -14.91 -0.05
N PHE A 194 11.86 -15.48 0.89
CA PHE A 194 12.05 -16.84 1.36
C PHE A 194 11.95 -17.86 0.20
N LEU A 195 10.89 -17.79 -0.61
CA LEU A 195 10.72 -18.66 -1.77
C LEU A 195 11.84 -18.48 -2.80
N SER A 196 12.30 -17.24 -3.01
CA SER A 196 13.41 -16.94 -3.92
C SER A 196 14.75 -17.54 -3.42
N ILE A 197 14.98 -17.55 -2.11
CA ILE A 197 16.13 -18.22 -1.53
C ILE A 197 16.03 -19.75 -1.73
N VAL A 198 14.86 -20.35 -1.44
CA VAL A 198 14.62 -21.79 -1.65
C VAL A 198 14.70 -22.16 -3.13
N HIS A 199 14.36 -21.26 -4.04
CA HIS A 199 14.57 -21.42 -5.48
C HIS A 199 16.05 -21.43 -5.86
N THR A 200 16.84 -20.52 -5.30
CA THR A 200 18.24 -20.33 -5.69
C THR A 200 19.18 -21.38 -5.10
N VAL A 201 18.98 -21.76 -3.83
CA VAL A 201 19.89 -22.67 -3.11
C VAL A 201 20.08 -24.01 -3.81
N PRO A 202 19.04 -24.72 -4.31
CA PRO A 202 19.22 -25.99 -4.98
C PRO A 202 20.09 -25.90 -6.25
N PHE A 203 19.96 -24.84 -7.04
CA PHE A 203 20.79 -24.65 -8.23
C PHE A 203 22.27 -24.49 -7.89
N VAL A 204 22.58 -23.74 -6.84
CA VAL A 204 23.96 -23.59 -6.37
C VAL A 204 24.49 -24.89 -5.77
N TRP A 205 23.67 -25.53 -4.92
CA TRP A 205 24.05 -26.77 -4.23
C TRP A 205 24.32 -27.92 -5.22
N GLN A 206 23.43 -28.10 -6.20
CA GLN A 206 23.54 -29.19 -7.18
C GLN A 206 24.78 -28.99 -8.04
N ALA A 207 25.05 -27.79 -8.55
CA ALA A 207 26.23 -27.49 -9.34
C ALA A 207 27.54 -27.76 -8.54
N LEU A 208 27.59 -27.35 -7.25
CA LEU A 208 28.74 -27.57 -6.41
C LEU A 208 28.96 -29.06 -6.08
N ARG A 209 27.87 -29.82 -5.88
CA ARG A 209 27.92 -31.23 -5.52
C ARG A 209 28.46 -32.11 -6.67
N GLU A 210 28.05 -31.84 -7.90
CA GLU A 210 28.32 -32.70 -9.03
C GLU A 210 29.65 -32.41 -9.73
N GLU A 211 29.95 -31.13 -9.95
CA GLU A 211 31.13 -30.73 -10.76
C GLU A 211 32.00 -29.67 -10.05
N GLY A 212 31.61 -29.27 -8.82
CA GLY A 212 32.39 -28.35 -8.03
C GLY A 212 32.33 -26.88 -8.50
N TYR A 213 33.37 -26.11 -8.08
CA TYR A 213 33.43 -24.66 -8.30
C TYR A 213 33.54 -24.28 -9.78
N GLU A 214 34.17 -25.10 -10.64
CA GLU A 214 34.35 -24.79 -12.06
C GLU A 214 33.00 -24.78 -12.79
N ARG A 215 32.11 -25.72 -12.44
CA ARG A 215 30.75 -25.74 -13.00
C ARG A 215 29.96 -24.48 -12.57
N LEU A 216 30.04 -24.15 -11.31
CA LEU A 216 29.36 -22.94 -10.80
C LEU A 216 29.85 -21.70 -11.56
N LYS A 217 31.16 -21.53 -11.74
CA LYS A 217 31.76 -20.44 -12.50
C LYS A 217 31.29 -20.42 -13.96
N TYR A 218 31.22 -21.58 -14.59
CA TYR A 218 30.76 -21.71 -15.98
C TYR A 218 29.27 -21.28 -16.12
N ILE A 219 28.40 -21.76 -15.24
CA ILE A 219 26.97 -21.42 -15.23
C ILE A 219 26.73 -19.93 -15.00
N TRP A 220 27.56 -19.29 -14.16
CA TRP A 220 27.49 -17.83 -13.91
C TRP A 220 28.31 -17.01 -14.90
N SER A 221 28.83 -17.60 -15.98
CA SER A 221 29.48 -16.87 -17.07
C SER A 221 28.49 -16.10 -17.93
N ASP A 222 29.01 -15.19 -18.76
CA ASP A 222 28.19 -14.37 -19.66
C ASP A 222 27.36 -15.17 -20.67
N SER A 223 27.72 -16.44 -20.91
CA SER A 223 26.99 -17.32 -21.81
C SER A 223 25.59 -17.70 -21.31
N TYR A 224 25.32 -17.58 -20.00
CA TYR A 224 24.05 -17.93 -19.38
C TYR A 224 23.44 -16.75 -18.61
N SER A 225 22.73 -15.89 -19.34
CA SER A 225 22.12 -14.68 -18.75
C SER A 225 21.13 -14.95 -17.60
N ILE A 226 20.55 -16.15 -17.56
CA ILE A 226 19.56 -16.57 -16.55
C ILE A 226 20.16 -16.54 -15.14
N TYR A 227 21.38 -17.06 -14.94
CA TYR A 227 21.96 -17.20 -13.59
C TYR A 227 22.41 -15.85 -13.02
N TRP A 228 23.17 -15.05 -13.77
CA TRP A 228 23.63 -13.77 -13.27
C TRP A 228 22.46 -12.78 -13.08
N SER A 229 21.47 -12.77 -13.99
CA SER A 229 20.30 -11.88 -13.86
C SER A 229 19.40 -12.26 -12.67
N GLY A 230 19.23 -13.58 -12.41
CA GLY A 230 18.56 -14.06 -11.21
C GLY A 230 19.29 -13.67 -9.93
N THR A 231 20.63 -13.74 -9.94
CA THR A 231 21.46 -13.30 -8.79
C THR A 231 21.32 -11.81 -8.51
N VAL A 232 21.31 -10.98 -9.56
CA VAL A 232 21.07 -9.55 -9.40
C VAL A 232 19.66 -9.28 -8.91
N ALA A 233 18.66 -10.00 -9.42
CA ALA A 233 17.26 -9.85 -8.99
C ALA A 233 17.08 -10.20 -7.51
N ILE A 234 17.64 -11.31 -7.01
CA ILE A 234 17.55 -11.67 -5.59
C ILE A 234 18.32 -10.72 -4.69
N PHE A 235 19.45 -10.17 -5.15
CA PHE A 235 20.18 -9.13 -4.43
C PHE A 235 19.31 -7.89 -4.21
N PHE A 236 18.65 -7.38 -5.28
CA PHE A 236 17.77 -6.24 -5.15
C PHE A 236 16.51 -6.55 -4.35
N LEU A 237 15.97 -7.78 -4.43
CA LEU A 237 14.87 -8.21 -3.57
C LEU A 237 15.26 -8.19 -2.09
N LEU A 238 16.43 -8.74 -1.75
CA LEU A 238 16.96 -8.69 -0.39
C LEU A 238 17.16 -7.24 0.07
N TRP A 239 17.75 -6.40 -0.79
CA TRP A 239 17.95 -4.99 -0.49
C TRP A 239 16.62 -4.26 -0.23
N ILE A 240 15.59 -4.49 -1.06
CA ILE A 240 14.25 -3.94 -0.90
C ILE A 240 13.67 -4.33 0.47
N VAL A 241 13.77 -5.61 0.86
CA VAL A 241 13.23 -6.09 2.13
C VAL A 241 13.99 -5.49 3.31
N VAL A 242 15.33 -5.51 3.29
CA VAL A 242 16.17 -4.98 4.38
C VAL A 242 15.98 -3.46 4.53
N SER A 243 16.04 -2.71 3.44
CA SER A 243 15.88 -1.26 3.46
C SER A 243 14.45 -0.81 3.84
N SER A 244 13.47 -1.73 3.79
CA SER A 244 12.09 -1.48 4.23
C SER A 244 11.90 -1.66 5.74
N LEU A 245 12.91 -2.06 6.49
CA LEU A 245 12.84 -2.14 7.95
C LEU A 245 12.61 -0.76 8.57
N GLY A 246 11.93 -0.74 9.72
CA GLY A 246 11.50 0.49 10.39
C GLY A 246 12.61 1.51 10.63
N ILE A 247 13.82 1.04 10.91
CA ILE A 247 15.02 1.88 11.17
C ILE A 247 15.33 2.77 9.97
N PHE A 248 15.39 2.19 8.76
CA PHE A 248 15.72 2.95 7.54
C PHE A 248 14.61 3.96 7.18
N ARG A 249 13.34 3.57 7.34
CA ARG A 249 12.20 4.47 7.14
C ARG A 249 12.16 5.63 8.14
N TRP A 250 12.63 5.41 9.35
CA TRP A 250 12.74 6.45 10.37
C TRP A 250 13.85 7.46 10.05
N LEU A 251 14.97 6.99 9.49
CA LEU A 251 16.10 7.87 9.11
C LEU A 251 15.71 8.85 8.00
N SER A 252 15.11 8.36 6.90
CA SER A 252 14.61 9.19 5.80
C SER A 252 13.55 8.44 5.00
N TYR A 253 12.29 8.82 5.19
CA TYR A 253 11.18 8.22 4.45
C TYR A 253 11.25 8.53 2.94
N GLU A 254 11.68 9.71 2.55
CA GLU A 254 11.77 10.11 1.14
C GLU A 254 12.84 9.30 0.40
N PHE A 255 14.02 9.17 1.01
CA PHE A 255 15.09 8.33 0.47
C PHE A 255 14.62 6.86 0.36
N PHE A 256 13.93 6.35 1.39
CA PHE A 256 13.36 5.01 1.36
C PHE A 256 12.44 4.82 0.15
N VAL A 257 11.50 5.73 -0.12
CA VAL A 257 10.56 5.59 -1.24
C VAL A 257 11.30 5.60 -2.58
N VAL A 258 12.22 6.52 -2.79
CA VAL A 258 12.97 6.66 -4.05
C VAL A 258 13.81 5.41 -4.33
N GLN A 259 14.62 4.98 -3.36
CA GLN A 259 15.47 3.81 -3.53
C GLN A 259 14.65 2.51 -3.70
N HIS A 260 13.50 2.39 -3.00
CA HIS A 260 12.61 1.24 -3.11
C HIS A 260 12.04 1.09 -4.53
N VAL A 261 11.58 2.19 -5.12
CA VAL A 261 11.05 2.20 -6.50
C VAL A 261 12.15 1.89 -7.51
N ILE A 262 13.33 2.51 -7.38
CA ILE A 262 14.47 2.24 -8.28
C ILE A 262 14.90 0.78 -8.18
N SER A 263 15.07 0.26 -6.95
CA SER A 263 15.47 -1.14 -6.72
C SER A 263 14.46 -2.13 -7.27
N PHE A 264 13.17 -1.86 -7.10
CA PHE A 264 12.09 -2.67 -7.68
C PHE A 264 12.14 -2.64 -9.22
N THR A 265 12.38 -1.49 -9.84
CA THR A 265 12.47 -1.37 -11.30
C THR A 265 13.66 -2.17 -11.84
N ILE A 266 14.82 -2.11 -11.18
CA ILE A 266 16.00 -2.90 -11.56
C ILE A 266 15.71 -4.40 -11.38
N MET A 267 15.14 -4.79 -10.25
CA MET A 267 14.73 -6.18 -10.00
C MET A 267 13.79 -6.70 -11.11
N MET A 268 12.77 -5.93 -11.48
CA MET A 268 11.83 -6.31 -12.55
C MET A 268 12.54 -6.45 -13.90
N ALA A 269 13.45 -5.54 -14.26
CA ALA A 269 14.22 -5.64 -15.49
C ALA A 269 15.09 -6.90 -15.51
N CYS A 270 15.77 -7.21 -14.39
CA CYS A 270 16.54 -8.43 -14.24
C CYS A 270 15.67 -9.69 -14.29
N LEU A 271 14.45 -9.66 -13.74
CA LEU A 271 13.51 -10.77 -13.82
C LEU A 271 13.03 -11.02 -15.26
N PHE A 272 12.82 -9.99 -16.07
CA PHE A 272 12.50 -10.18 -17.49
C PHE A 272 13.63 -10.88 -18.24
N VAL A 273 14.89 -10.56 -17.93
CA VAL A 273 16.07 -11.25 -18.49
C VAL A 273 16.19 -12.67 -17.92
N HIS A 274 15.94 -12.86 -16.62
CA HIS A 274 16.03 -14.15 -15.93
C HIS A 274 15.00 -15.16 -16.43
N VAL A 275 13.76 -14.71 -16.60
CA VAL A 275 12.65 -15.58 -17.00
C VAL A 275 12.71 -15.87 -18.50
N GLN A 276 13.15 -14.91 -19.34
CA GLN A 276 13.06 -14.98 -20.79
C GLN A 276 11.68 -15.48 -21.23
N ASP A 277 11.60 -16.42 -22.15
CA ASP A 277 10.34 -17.09 -22.55
C ASP A 277 10.13 -18.44 -21.84
N LEU A 278 10.92 -18.72 -20.78
CA LEU A 278 10.86 -19.99 -20.06
C LEU A 278 9.53 -20.14 -19.32
N LEU A 279 8.90 -21.28 -19.52
CA LEU A 279 7.75 -21.76 -18.75
C LEU A 279 6.56 -20.78 -18.73
N ASN A 280 6.46 -19.87 -19.72
CA ASN A 280 5.47 -18.78 -19.77
C ASN A 280 5.45 -17.88 -18.53
N ALA A 281 6.53 -17.83 -17.78
CA ALA A 281 6.58 -17.08 -16.52
C ALA A 281 6.52 -15.55 -16.72
N HIS A 282 6.89 -15.04 -17.90
CA HIS A 282 6.79 -13.63 -18.29
C HIS A 282 5.36 -13.06 -18.18
N VAL A 283 4.32 -13.90 -18.24
CA VAL A 283 2.92 -13.47 -18.12
C VAL A 283 2.67 -12.74 -16.81
N TRP A 284 3.22 -13.20 -15.69
CA TRP A 284 3.08 -12.55 -14.38
C TRP A 284 3.83 -11.22 -14.30
N LEU A 285 4.97 -11.11 -14.98
CA LEU A 285 5.71 -9.84 -15.07
C LEU A 285 4.92 -8.81 -15.88
N TRP A 286 4.36 -9.21 -17.04
CA TRP A 286 3.49 -8.33 -17.82
C TRP A 286 2.20 -7.97 -17.10
N ALA A 287 1.60 -8.89 -16.32
CA ALA A 287 0.48 -8.58 -15.45
C ALA A 287 0.84 -7.50 -14.42
N THR A 288 2.04 -7.56 -13.84
CA THR A 288 2.52 -6.53 -12.90
C THR A 288 2.66 -5.17 -13.58
N VAL A 289 3.25 -5.13 -14.78
CA VAL A 289 3.36 -3.89 -15.58
C VAL A 289 1.97 -3.33 -15.94
N GLY A 290 1.05 -4.22 -16.33
CA GLY A 290 -0.34 -3.83 -16.63
C GLY A 290 -1.05 -3.21 -15.41
N ILE A 291 -0.91 -3.81 -14.23
CA ILE A 291 -1.44 -3.25 -12.98
C ILE A 291 -0.81 -1.89 -12.68
N TRP A 292 0.48 -1.72 -12.91
CA TRP A 292 1.18 -0.46 -12.72
C TRP A 292 0.63 0.65 -13.63
N ILE A 293 0.54 0.38 -14.93
CA ILE A 293 -0.02 1.31 -15.91
C ILE A 293 -1.46 1.68 -15.55
N PHE A 294 -2.30 0.69 -15.24
CA PHE A 294 -3.67 0.92 -14.81
C PHE A 294 -3.76 1.82 -13.57
N SER A 295 -2.90 1.61 -12.58
CA SER A 295 -2.86 2.45 -11.36
C SER A 295 -2.45 3.89 -11.67
N ILE A 296 -1.45 4.10 -12.53
CA ILE A 296 -1.02 5.45 -12.94
C ILE A 296 -2.16 6.18 -13.65
N LEU A 297 -2.80 5.53 -14.63
CA LEU A 297 -3.88 6.12 -15.40
C LEU A 297 -5.08 6.46 -14.52
N SER A 298 -5.54 5.50 -13.70
CA SER A 298 -6.67 5.71 -12.79
C SER A 298 -6.42 6.84 -11.82
N ARG A 299 -5.20 6.92 -11.28
CA ARG A 299 -4.82 7.97 -10.35
C ARG A 299 -4.70 9.33 -11.04
N SER A 300 -4.14 9.38 -12.23
CA SER A 300 -4.06 10.62 -13.03
C SER A 300 -5.46 11.14 -13.35
N LEU A 301 -6.36 10.28 -13.79
CA LEU A 301 -7.76 10.64 -14.03
C LEU A 301 -8.42 11.14 -12.74
N MET A 302 -8.23 10.46 -11.62
CA MET A 302 -8.80 10.87 -10.34
C MET A 302 -8.33 12.26 -9.92
N VAL A 303 -7.03 12.56 -10.06
CA VAL A 303 -6.47 13.90 -9.78
C VAL A 303 -7.04 14.95 -10.72
N LEU A 304 -7.17 14.66 -12.01
CA LEU A 304 -7.75 15.59 -13.00
C LEU A 304 -9.20 15.94 -12.66
N PHE A 305 -10.01 14.93 -12.30
CA PHE A 305 -11.41 15.16 -11.89
C PHE A 305 -11.53 15.88 -10.55
N SER A 306 -10.68 15.56 -9.57
CA SER A 306 -10.78 16.13 -8.23
C SER A 306 -10.28 17.57 -8.13
N THR A 307 -9.40 17.99 -9.04
CA THR A 307 -8.83 19.34 -9.07
C THR A 307 -9.61 20.29 -9.96
N GLU A 308 -10.70 19.86 -10.62
CA GLU A 308 -11.43 20.67 -11.62
C GLU A 308 -10.53 21.30 -12.70
N PHE A 309 -9.45 20.61 -13.04
CA PHE A 309 -8.41 21.13 -13.94
C PHE A 309 -8.98 21.64 -15.29
N PHE A 310 -10.07 21.02 -15.75
CA PHE A 310 -10.71 21.35 -17.03
C PHE A 310 -11.76 22.46 -16.94
N THR A 311 -12.31 22.76 -15.76
CA THR A 311 -13.44 23.68 -15.62
C THR A 311 -13.06 25.03 -15.00
N SER A 312 -12.07 25.08 -14.10
CA SER A 312 -11.75 26.30 -13.34
C SER A 312 -10.28 26.70 -13.37
N GLY A 313 -9.41 25.91 -13.94
CA GLY A 313 -7.98 26.23 -14.15
C GLY A 313 -7.11 26.35 -12.90
N ARG A 314 -7.67 26.50 -11.71
CA ARG A 314 -6.94 26.58 -10.44
C ARG A 314 -7.89 26.30 -9.29
N SER A 315 -7.66 25.23 -8.52
CA SER A 315 -8.25 25.16 -7.18
C SER A 315 -7.47 26.14 -6.29
N GLU A 316 -8.04 27.30 -6.08
CA GLU A 316 -7.55 28.23 -5.09
C GLU A 316 -7.90 27.69 -3.72
N VAL A 317 -6.89 27.51 -2.90
CA VAL A 317 -7.04 27.06 -1.53
C VAL A 317 -6.81 28.26 -0.64
N GLU A 318 -7.82 28.65 0.09
CA GLU A 318 -7.65 29.57 1.19
C GLU A 318 -7.00 28.81 2.36
N VAL A 319 -5.77 29.18 2.67
CA VAL A 319 -5.03 28.61 3.79
C VAL A 319 -4.87 29.69 4.83
N SER A 320 -5.49 29.50 6.00
CA SER A 320 -5.30 30.38 7.15
C SER A 320 -4.44 29.67 8.19
N ALA A 321 -3.44 30.38 8.70
CA ALA A 321 -2.58 29.92 9.78
C ALA A 321 -2.97 30.65 11.07
N SER A 322 -3.21 29.91 12.16
CA SER A 322 -3.54 30.49 13.47
C SER A 322 -2.67 29.88 14.56
N ILE A 323 -2.41 30.68 15.60
CA ILE A 323 -1.79 30.23 16.83
C ILE A 323 -2.92 29.98 17.83
N GLY A 324 -3.17 28.73 18.20
CA GLY A 324 -4.17 28.36 19.20
C GLY A 324 -3.53 28.21 20.57
N HIS A 325 -4.17 28.77 21.60
CA HIS A 325 -3.77 28.54 22.99
C HIS A 325 -4.56 27.34 23.53
N SER A 326 -3.85 26.35 24.04
CA SER A 326 -4.46 25.22 24.75
C SER A 326 -4.52 25.53 26.24
N HIS A 327 -5.69 25.49 26.81
CA HIS A 327 -5.90 25.66 28.30
C HIS A 327 -5.60 24.36 29.07
N ALA A 328 -4.68 23.53 28.66
CA ALA A 328 -4.18 22.43 29.49
C ALA A 328 -2.95 22.94 30.27
N VAL A 329 -2.93 22.71 31.58
CA VAL A 329 -1.84 23.08 32.51
C VAL A 329 -0.59 22.22 32.28
N VAL A 330 -0.07 22.28 31.08
CA VAL A 330 1.26 21.74 30.71
C VAL A 330 1.93 22.87 29.93
N GLN A 331 3.14 23.24 30.30
CA GLN A 331 4.00 24.22 29.62
C GLN A 331 4.41 23.67 28.23
N GLU A 332 3.47 23.61 27.32
CA GLU A 332 3.75 23.33 25.90
C GLU A 332 3.62 24.62 25.10
N GLU A 333 4.50 24.81 24.11
CA GLU A 333 4.39 25.90 23.16
C GLU A 333 2.99 25.90 22.51
N PRO A 334 2.38 27.10 22.28
CA PRO A 334 1.06 27.20 21.69
C PRO A 334 1.00 26.41 20.37
N ALA A 335 0.03 25.51 20.23
CA ALA A 335 -0.12 24.68 19.05
C ALA A 335 -0.47 25.55 17.85
N LYS A 336 0.33 25.45 16.79
CA LYS A 336 0.10 26.12 15.52
C LYS A 336 -0.71 25.22 14.61
N PHE A 337 -1.75 25.78 13.98
CA PHE A 337 -2.62 25.05 13.06
C PHE A 337 -2.68 25.74 11.70
N ILE A 338 -2.92 24.92 10.67
CA ILE A 338 -3.21 25.35 9.30
C ILE A 338 -4.61 24.85 8.99
N ARG A 339 -5.52 25.76 8.65
CA ARG A 339 -6.82 25.44 8.07
C ARG A 339 -6.73 25.61 6.57
N MET A 340 -7.20 24.62 5.84
CA MET A 340 -7.24 24.62 4.37
C MET A 340 -8.68 24.42 3.92
N SER A 341 -9.19 25.32 3.09
CA SER A 341 -10.54 25.27 2.55
C SER A 341 -10.50 25.10 1.03
N PHE A 342 -11.23 24.14 0.50
CA PHE A 342 -11.25 23.80 -0.93
C PHE A 342 -12.67 23.75 -1.44
N VAL A 343 -12.94 24.40 -2.52
CA VAL A 343 -14.17 24.22 -3.28
C VAL A 343 -13.92 23.09 -4.28
N THR A 344 -14.66 21.99 -4.19
CA THR A 344 -14.40 20.78 -4.96
C THR A 344 -15.68 20.00 -5.26
N PRO A 345 -15.79 19.31 -6.42
CA PRO A 345 -16.86 18.38 -6.71
C PRO A 345 -16.78 17.07 -5.92
N LEU A 346 -15.67 16.83 -5.24
CA LEU A 346 -15.47 15.61 -4.45
C LEU A 346 -16.56 15.43 -3.40
N ARG A 347 -16.95 14.18 -3.20
CA ARG A 347 -17.84 13.76 -2.12
C ARG A 347 -17.11 12.78 -1.23
N TRP A 348 -17.13 13.02 0.07
CA TRP A 348 -16.48 12.18 1.07
C TRP A 348 -17.46 11.78 2.17
N ARG A 349 -17.09 10.78 2.92
CA ARG A 349 -17.78 10.37 4.14
C ARG A 349 -16.97 10.81 5.36
N PRO A 350 -17.60 11.02 6.52
CA PRO A 350 -16.88 11.32 7.76
C PRO A 350 -15.77 10.30 8.03
N GLY A 351 -14.58 10.77 8.42
CA GLY A 351 -13.42 9.91 8.69
C GLY A 351 -12.58 9.52 7.48
N GLN A 352 -12.98 9.90 6.27
CA GLN A 352 -12.12 9.78 5.09
C GLN A 352 -11.06 10.87 5.07
N HIS A 353 -10.01 10.65 4.28
CA HIS A 353 -8.90 11.58 4.10
C HIS A 353 -8.61 11.79 2.61
N VAL A 354 -7.97 12.91 2.31
CA VAL A 354 -7.46 13.26 0.98
C VAL A 354 -5.95 13.48 1.05
N PHE A 355 -5.25 13.20 -0.02
CA PHE A 355 -3.87 13.63 -0.17
C PHE A 355 -3.83 14.99 -0.86
N VAL A 356 -3.11 15.92 -0.28
CA VAL A 356 -2.89 17.26 -0.83
C VAL A 356 -1.45 17.37 -1.32
N ARG A 357 -1.27 17.90 -2.52
CA ARG A 357 0.02 18.27 -3.09
C ARG A 357 0.10 19.78 -3.26
N PHE A 358 1.24 20.32 -2.99
CA PHE A 358 1.56 21.73 -3.17
C PHE A 358 2.64 21.88 -4.25
N PRO A 359 2.26 21.97 -5.56
CA PRO A 359 3.23 21.98 -6.66
C PRO A 359 4.29 23.07 -6.55
N GLY A 360 3.93 24.25 -5.99
CA GLY A 360 4.86 25.37 -5.80
C GLY A 360 5.86 25.21 -4.65
N MET A 361 5.66 24.22 -3.74
CA MET A 361 6.50 24.03 -2.55
C MET A 361 7.13 22.64 -2.50
N ALA A 362 6.37 21.60 -2.84
CA ALA A 362 6.81 20.21 -2.80
C ALA A 362 6.05 19.37 -3.84
N ALA A 363 6.39 19.55 -5.11
CA ALA A 363 5.67 18.98 -6.25
C ALA A 363 5.58 17.43 -6.21
N THR A 364 6.59 16.76 -5.68
CA THR A 364 6.67 15.29 -5.63
C THR A 364 5.97 14.69 -4.40
N GLN A 365 5.73 15.50 -3.37
CA GLN A 365 5.17 15.03 -2.10
C GLN A 365 3.66 15.17 -2.07
N ALA A 366 2.98 14.16 -1.54
CA ALA A 366 1.55 14.17 -1.29
C ALA A 366 1.29 13.76 0.17
N HIS A 367 0.64 14.63 0.93
CA HIS A 367 0.41 14.44 2.35
C HIS A 367 -1.05 14.15 2.66
N PRO A 368 -1.37 13.16 3.50
CA PRO A 368 -2.74 12.82 3.86
C PRO A 368 -3.29 13.80 4.93
N PHE A 369 -4.51 14.28 4.71
CA PHE A 369 -5.25 15.09 5.67
C PHE A 369 -6.67 14.58 5.81
N THR A 370 -7.16 14.46 7.04
CA THR A 370 -8.52 14.01 7.32
C THR A 370 -9.53 15.09 6.96
N CYS A 371 -10.62 14.73 6.29
CA CYS A 371 -11.71 15.62 5.95
C CYS A 371 -12.47 16.02 7.24
N LEU A 372 -12.47 17.32 7.57
CA LEU A 372 -13.11 17.85 8.76
C LEU A 372 -14.57 18.24 8.52
N SER A 373 -14.87 18.81 7.35
CA SER A 373 -16.23 19.22 6.98
C SER A 373 -17.06 18.04 6.49
N LEU A 374 -18.38 18.23 6.47
CA LEU A 374 -19.33 17.34 5.81
C LEU A 374 -19.59 17.81 4.37
N PRO A 375 -19.83 16.91 3.42
CA PRO A 375 -20.22 17.29 2.08
C PRO A 375 -21.63 17.92 2.06
N SER A 376 -21.87 18.79 1.09
CA SER A 376 -23.21 19.37 0.87
C SER A 376 -24.25 18.30 0.58
N TYR A 377 -25.45 18.47 1.13
CA TYR A 377 -26.58 17.61 0.81
C TYR A 377 -27.12 17.82 -0.63
N SER A 378 -26.87 19.00 -1.21
CA SER A 378 -27.32 19.29 -2.57
C SER A 378 -26.38 18.69 -3.61
N PRO A 379 -26.89 17.86 -4.56
CA PRO A 379 -26.05 17.27 -5.59
C PRO A 379 -25.51 18.29 -6.61
N HIS A 380 -26.09 19.49 -6.68
CA HIS A 380 -25.77 20.51 -7.68
C HIS A 380 -24.83 21.60 -7.19
N LEU A 381 -24.54 21.64 -5.88
CA LEU A 381 -23.63 22.63 -5.31
C LEU A 381 -22.24 22.01 -5.11
N PRO A 382 -21.17 22.75 -5.40
CA PRO A 382 -19.83 22.32 -5.05
C PRO A 382 -19.69 22.17 -3.54
N ASN A 383 -18.86 21.24 -3.12
CA ASN A 383 -18.62 20.99 -1.72
C ASN A 383 -17.48 21.87 -1.21
N ASN A 384 -17.60 22.36 0.01
CA ASN A 384 -16.51 23.03 0.71
C ASN A 384 -15.80 22.02 1.61
N LEU A 385 -14.64 21.53 1.16
CA LEU A 385 -13.79 20.61 1.90
C LEU A 385 -12.89 21.42 2.84
N VAL A 386 -13.03 21.23 4.13
CA VAL A 386 -12.17 21.84 5.14
C VAL A 386 -11.25 20.77 5.74
N LEU A 387 -9.95 21.07 5.75
CA LEU A 387 -8.92 20.28 6.40
C LEU A 387 -8.27 21.11 7.51
N LEU A 388 -7.90 20.47 8.60
CA LEU A 388 -7.16 21.09 9.70
C LEU A 388 -5.91 20.29 9.99
N ALA A 389 -4.77 20.95 9.99
CA ALA A 389 -3.48 20.31 10.23
C ALA A 389 -2.71 21.01 11.34
N ARG A 390 -2.20 20.25 12.30
CA ARG A 390 -1.21 20.76 13.26
C ARG A 390 0.13 20.94 12.56
N VAL A 391 0.83 22.01 12.88
CA VAL A 391 2.16 22.29 12.31
C VAL A 391 3.20 21.40 12.99
N HIS A 392 3.76 20.49 12.21
CA HIS A 392 4.87 19.63 12.58
C HIS A 392 6.14 19.97 11.77
N LYS A 393 7.20 19.19 11.93
CA LYS A 393 8.39 19.24 11.07
C LYS A 393 8.00 18.90 9.62
N GLY A 394 8.72 19.44 8.64
CA GLY A 394 8.48 19.16 7.21
C GLY A 394 7.50 20.13 6.54
N ILE A 395 6.64 19.62 5.64
CA ILE A 395 5.81 20.45 4.76
C ILE A 395 4.85 21.38 5.51
N THR A 396 4.23 20.91 6.59
CA THR A 396 3.29 21.75 7.36
C THR A 396 3.98 22.98 7.98
N ARG A 397 5.21 22.81 8.47
CA ARG A 397 6.02 23.96 8.93
C ARG A 397 6.39 24.89 7.79
N HIS A 398 6.74 24.33 6.64
CA HIS A 398 7.10 25.14 5.47
C HIS A 398 5.91 25.97 4.98
N ILE A 399 4.73 25.37 4.85
CA ILE A 399 3.49 26.07 4.50
C ILE A 399 3.16 27.17 5.51
N HIS A 400 3.18 26.82 6.81
CA HIS A 400 2.89 27.78 7.87
C HIS A 400 3.83 29.02 7.80
N ASN A 401 5.14 28.78 7.72
CA ASN A 401 6.12 29.87 7.66
C ASN A 401 5.96 30.69 6.37
N TYR A 402 5.61 30.06 5.25
CA TYR A 402 5.36 30.75 3.99
C TYR A 402 4.14 31.65 4.09
N ILE A 403 3.03 31.20 4.68
CA ILE A 403 1.81 32.00 4.89
C ILE A 403 2.09 33.14 5.87
N MET A 404 2.78 32.88 6.99
CA MET A 404 3.13 33.92 7.96
C MET A 404 4.03 34.99 7.36
N LYS A 405 4.81 34.69 6.35
CA LYS A 405 5.70 35.64 5.66
C LYS A 405 5.00 36.43 4.55
N HIS A 406 4.11 35.80 3.80
CA HIS A 406 3.55 36.35 2.56
C HIS A 406 2.02 36.50 2.57
N GLY A 407 1.34 35.96 3.59
CA GLY A 407 -0.10 36.01 3.70
C GLY A 407 -0.64 37.38 4.09
N VAL A 408 -1.89 37.62 3.72
CA VAL A 408 -2.64 38.84 4.09
C VAL A 408 -3.17 38.68 5.51
N ASP A 409 -3.05 39.76 6.31
CA ASP A 409 -3.52 39.80 7.67
C ASP A 409 -5.04 40.00 7.69
N GLU A 410 -5.78 38.95 8.04
CA GLU A 410 -7.25 38.99 8.09
C GLU A 410 -7.80 39.83 9.22
N THR A 411 -7.03 40.06 10.26
CA THR A 411 -7.50 40.89 11.39
C THR A 411 -7.63 42.34 10.96
N LYS A 412 -6.69 42.88 10.20
CA LYS A 412 -6.74 44.21 9.64
C LYS A 412 -7.88 44.40 8.63
N TYR A 413 -8.14 43.37 7.81
CA TYR A 413 -9.19 43.43 6.80
C TYR A 413 -10.60 43.49 7.45
N LYS A 414 -10.84 42.69 8.50
CA LYS A 414 -12.11 42.71 9.25
C LYS A 414 -12.31 44.02 9.99
N ASP A 415 -11.25 44.62 10.53
CA ASP A 415 -11.32 45.91 11.22
C ASP A 415 -11.61 47.06 10.23
N GLU A 416 -11.03 47.04 9.05
CA GLU A 416 -11.31 48.00 7.98
C GLU A 416 -12.73 47.82 7.41
N GLU A 417 -13.20 46.59 7.21
CA GLU A 417 -14.56 46.32 6.73
C GLU A 417 -15.61 46.68 7.80
N MET A 418 -15.36 46.39 9.09
CA MET A 418 -16.22 46.80 10.19
C MET A 418 -16.24 48.32 10.33
N SER A 419 -15.12 49.00 10.14
CA SER A 419 -15.09 50.47 10.18
C SER A 419 -15.81 51.10 8.98
N ARG A 420 -15.75 50.48 7.77
CA ARG A 420 -16.55 50.93 6.61
C ARG A 420 -18.04 50.72 6.84
N VAL A 421 -18.44 49.50 7.29
CA VAL A 421 -19.85 49.21 7.59
C VAL A 421 -20.38 50.10 8.72
N ALA A 422 -19.57 50.43 9.73
CA ALA A 422 -19.93 51.36 10.78
C ALA A 422 -20.07 52.78 10.28
N SER A 423 -19.25 53.20 9.30
CA SER A 423 -19.35 54.54 8.67
C SER A 423 -20.54 54.64 7.73
N GLU A 424 -20.95 53.57 7.05
CA GLU A 424 -22.13 53.53 6.20
C GLU A 424 -23.46 53.38 6.98
N SER A 425 -23.43 52.76 8.19
CA SER A 425 -24.63 52.57 9.03
C SER A 425 -24.98 53.77 9.87
N SER A 426 -24.14 54.81 9.94
CA SER A 426 -24.45 56.06 10.64
C SER A 426 -25.47 56.94 9.92
N SER A 427 -25.94 56.55 8.73
CA SER A 427 -26.91 57.35 7.94
C SER A 427 -28.34 56.75 7.86
N ASN A 428 -28.64 55.60 8.47
CA ASN A 428 -29.98 55.05 8.47
C ASN A 428 -30.29 54.30 9.77
N ASP A 429 -31.30 54.83 10.52
CA ASP A 429 -31.93 54.19 11.70
C ASP A 429 -32.58 52.86 11.31
N VAL A 430 -31.89 51.73 11.46
CA VAL A 430 -32.47 50.39 11.41
C VAL A 430 -32.01 49.57 12.61
N LYS A 431 -32.99 49.04 13.36
CA LYS A 431 -32.87 48.21 14.55
C LYS A 431 -31.82 47.13 14.40
N LYS A 432 -30.87 47.06 15.34
CA LYS A 432 -29.85 46.01 15.49
C LYS A 432 -30.46 44.61 15.46
N PRO A 433 -29.96 43.69 14.66
CA PRO A 433 -30.18 42.27 14.88
C PRO A 433 -29.38 41.81 16.11
N ILE A 434 -29.99 41.00 16.94
CA ILE A 434 -29.38 40.36 18.11
C ILE A 434 -28.21 39.50 17.59
N SER A 435 -26.99 39.93 17.90
CA SER A 435 -25.79 39.13 17.58
C SER A 435 -25.70 37.96 18.57
N ASP A 436 -25.64 36.79 18.02
CA ASP A 436 -25.34 35.52 18.70
C ASP A 436 -23.88 35.56 19.19
N ARG A 437 -23.63 36.26 20.29
CA ARG A 437 -22.29 36.61 20.79
C ARG A 437 -21.82 35.72 21.93
N THR A 438 -22.26 34.48 22.04
CA THR A 438 -21.96 33.67 23.25
C THR A 438 -21.27 32.30 22.97
N LEU A 439 -20.61 32.12 21.87
CA LEU A 439 -19.91 30.82 21.60
C LEU A 439 -18.40 30.89 21.36
N TYR A 440 -17.78 32.07 21.40
CA TYR A 440 -16.32 32.17 21.30
C TYR A 440 -15.78 33.02 22.46
N GLY A 441 -14.83 32.44 23.20
CA GLY A 441 -14.18 33.09 24.35
C GLY A 441 -13.55 34.44 24.00
N THR A 442 -13.41 35.22 25.00
CA THR A 442 -12.95 36.62 25.02
C THR A 442 -11.90 37.00 23.98
N GLU A 443 -12.18 38.10 23.30
CA GLU A 443 -11.56 38.75 22.14
C GLU A 443 -10.07 39.16 22.28
N LYS A 444 -9.32 38.65 23.25
CA LYS A 444 -7.93 39.10 23.52
C LYS A 444 -6.82 38.18 23.00
N ASP A 445 -7.12 36.99 22.45
CA ASP A 445 -6.09 35.97 22.11
C ASP A 445 -6.04 35.56 20.64
N VAL A 446 -6.68 36.29 19.72
CA VAL A 446 -6.56 35.98 18.26
C VAL A 446 -5.47 36.86 17.67
N SER A 447 -4.23 36.56 18.00
CA SER A 447 -3.07 37.20 17.41
C SER A 447 -2.66 36.50 16.09
N ASP A 448 -2.59 37.26 15.00
CA ASP A 448 -2.04 36.93 13.68
C ASP A 448 -2.70 35.74 12.96
N ILE A 449 -3.92 35.93 12.44
CA ILE A 449 -4.48 35.07 11.41
C ILE A 449 -4.05 35.62 10.04
N ARG A 450 -3.28 34.85 9.28
CA ARG A 450 -2.92 35.20 7.91
C ARG A 450 -3.47 34.18 6.95
N SER A 451 -4.00 34.65 5.83
CA SER A 451 -4.54 33.83 4.76
C SER A 451 -3.82 34.05 3.45
N MET A 452 -3.84 33.04 2.61
CA MET A 452 -3.23 33.08 1.28
C MET A 452 -3.84 32.00 0.38
N SER A 453 -4.04 32.31 -0.90
CA SER A 453 -4.40 31.33 -1.93
C SER A 453 -3.17 30.60 -2.44
N LEU A 454 -3.20 29.28 -2.45
CA LEU A 454 -2.14 28.42 -2.93
C LEU A 454 -2.66 27.47 -4.02
N ILE A 455 -1.82 27.21 -5.03
CA ILE A 455 -2.12 26.18 -6.03
C ILE A 455 -1.90 24.81 -5.41
N THR A 456 -2.93 23.95 -5.50
CA THR A 456 -2.89 22.62 -4.92
C THR A 456 -3.52 21.59 -5.84
N ALA A 457 -3.16 20.31 -5.64
CA ALA A 457 -3.85 19.18 -6.27
C ALA A 457 -4.36 18.25 -5.19
N LEU A 458 -5.65 17.88 -5.32
CA LEU A 458 -6.34 16.95 -4.44
C LEU A 458 -6.33 15.55 -5.05
N ASP A 459 -6.08 14.56 -4.22
CA ASP A 459 -6.07 13.14 -4.60
C ASP A 459 -6.86 12.37 -3.52
N GLY A 460 -8.04 11.87 -3.86
CA GLY A 460 -8.93 11.18 -2.91
C GLY A 460 -10.42 11.28 -3.30
N PRO A 461 -11.35 10.96 -2.40
CA PRO A 461 -11.14 10.59 -0.98
C PRO A 461 -10.72 9.14 -0.79
N TYR A 462 -9.96 8.89 0.27
CA TYR A 462 -9.49 7.56 0.68
C TYR A 462 -9.97 7.21 2.08
N GLY A 463 -9.95 5.93 2.37
CA GLY A 463 -10.35 5.39 3.67
C GLY A 463 -11.78 4.87 3.67
N TYR A 464 -12.01 3.85 4.49
CA TYR A 464 -13.31 3.26 4.71
C TYR A 464 -13.83 3.66 6.09
N THR A 465 -15.03 4.21 6.11
CA THR A 465 -15.76 4.48 7.36
C THR A 465 -17.06 3.67 7.36
N TYR A 466 -17.30 3.02 8.47
CA TYR A 466 -18.55 2.29 8.67
C TYR A 466 -19.60 3.25 9.23
N SER A 467 -20.86 3.10 8.79
CA SER A 467 -21.96 3.78 9.45
C SER A 467 -22.09 3.30 10.88
N LEU A 468 -22.21 4.24 11.82
CA LEU A 468 -22.38 3.94 13.24
C LEU A 468 -23.84 3.56 13.58
N ASP A 469 -24.78 3.75 12.65
CA ASP A 469 -26.21 3.51 12.82
C ASP A 469 -26.57 2.05 13.11
N ILE A 470 -25.63 1.12 12.79
CA ILE A 470 -25.80 -0.31 13.07
C ILE A 470 -25.50 -0.70 14.53
N TYR A 471 -24.96 0.23 15.33
CA TYR A 471 -24.61 0.00 16.73
C TYR A 471 -25.62 0.68 17.65
N GLN A 472 -26.02 0.02 18.72
CA GLN A 472 -26.92 0.61 19.73
C GLN A 472 -26.25 1.74 20.52
N HIS A 473 -24.93 1.63 20.70
CA HIS A 473 -24.12 2.63 21.40
C HIS A 473 -22.83 2.86 20.61
N SER A 474 -22.47 4.13 20.42
CA SER A 474 -21.23 4.54 19.77
C SER A 474 -20.48 5.52 20.66
N VAL A 475 -19.19 5.27 20.88
CA VAL A 475 -18.28 6.18 21.59
C VAL A 475 -17.29 6.73 20.57
N LEU A 476 -17.26 8.06 20.45
CA LEU A 476 -16.38 8.77 19.53
C LEU A 476 -15.17 9.34 20.27
N PHE A 477 -13.98 8.99 19.80
CA PHE A 477 -12.73 9.57 20.29
C PHE A 477 -12.10 10.43 19.18
N ALA A 478 -11.91 11.72 19.47
CA ALA A 478 -11.22 12.64 18.57
C ALA A 478 -9.72 12.69 18.93
N ALA A 479 -8.94 11.79 18.34
CA ALA A 479 -7.52 11.64 18.68
C ALA A 479 -6.55 12.32 17.70
N CYS A 480 -6.99 12.69 16.49
CA CYS A 480 -6.11 13.14 15.41
C CYS A 480 -5.34 14.46 15.75
N LEU A 481 -5.96 15.36 16.52
CA LEU A 481 -5.34 16.62 16.92
C LEU A 481 -4.71 16.56 18.32
N LEU A 482 -5.00 15.50 19.09
CA LEU A 482 -4.55 15.33 20.47
C LEU A 482 -3.28 14.47 20.58
N TYR A 483 -2.91 13.74 19.51
CA TYR A 483 -1.75 12.85 19.57
C TYR A 483 -0.48 13.63 19.23
N THR A 484 0.29 13.94 20.22
CA THR A 484 1.70 14.31 20.11
C THR A 484 2.52 13.05 20.29
N SER A 485 2.93 12.40 19.21
CA SER A 485 4.06 11.47 19.31
C SER A 485 5.32 12.26 19.05
N ASP A 486 6.15 12.34 20.05
CA ASP A 486 7.54 12.76 19.94
C ASP A 486 8.35 11.81 19.06
#